data_49fa7b8a6a1537c6afb13e1c01205d34
#
_entry.id   49fa7b8a6a1537c6afb13e1c01205d34
#
_cell.length_a   1.000
_cell.length_b   1.000
_cell.length_c   1.000
_cell.angle_alpha   90.00
_cell.angle_beta   90.00
_cell.angle_gamma   90.00
#
_symmetry.space_group_name_H-M   'P 1'
#
loop_
_entity.id
_entity.type
_entity.pdbx_description
1 polymer ?
#
loop_
_entity_poly.entity_id
_entity_poly.type
_entity_poly.pdbx_seq_one_letter_code
_entity_poly.pdbx_strand_id
1 'polypeptide(L)'
;MKIYFLSSLFILLSLISLSKSQKHVPKIQVYIESLCPDCVNFITRSFKNYIEQVSKPGLADIELIPFGNANETYNTETGKWEFQCQHKENECYGNLIETCLIQTYGRINSYDKILCIESNIAEFGEDFDKTLEYCLNNDPDQIQEINNCVKSDMGNIYQHQMAQKTGEHLYVPWVIVDGVHDEIAEEQIIKSLIDYLCENDRSKCYSE
;
A
#
# COMPACT_ATOMS: atom_id res chain seq x y z
N MET A 1 -1.12 -39.50 -74.01
CA MET A 1 -0.29 -38.89 -72.93
C MET A 1 -1.18 -37.92 -72.15
N LYS A 2 -1.73 -38.35 -70.97
CA LYS A 2 -2.64 -37.54 -70.17
C LYS A 2 -1.83 -36.88 -69.05
N ILE A 3 -1.77 -35.60 -69.08
CA ILE A 3 -1.11 -34.79 -68.05
C ILE A 3 -2.15 -34.50 -66.96
N TYR A 4 -1.91 -34.99 -65.75
CA TYR A 4 -2.72 -34.71 -64.58
C TYR A 4 -2.15 -33.45 -63.91
N PHE A 5 -2.95 -32.39 -63.90
CA PHE A 5 -2.67 -31.19 -63.05
C PHE A 5 -3.07 -31.49 -61.62
N LEU A 6 -2.11 -31.62 -60.74
CA LEU A 6 -2.29 -31.67 -59.31
C LEU A 6 -2.45 -30.21 -58.82
N SER A 7 -3.66 -29.79 -58.53
CA SER A 7 -3.91 -28.53 -57.86
C SER A 7 -3.61 -28.69 -56.36
N SER A 8 -2.50 -28.14 -55.93
CA SER A 8 -2.12 -28.05 -54.54
C SER A 8 -2.93 -27.00 -53.82
N LEU A 9 -3.96 -27.42 -53.06
CA LEU A 9 -4.75 -26.55 -52.22
C LEU A 9 -3.96 -26.23 -50.94
N PHE A 10 -3.29 -25.08 -50.92
CA PHE A 10 -2.70 -24.52 -49.69
C PHE A 10 -3.81 -24.05 -48.75
N ILE A 11 -4.12 -24.87 -47.75
CA ILE A 11 -4.96 -24.45 -46.62
C ILE A 11 -4.07 -23.61 -45.72
N LEU A 12 -4.24 -22.27 -45.82
CA LEU A 12 -3.66 -21.33 -44.88
C LEU A 12 -4.46 -21.44 -43.56
N LEU A 13 -3.99 -22.26 -42.62
CA LEU A 13 -4.45 -22.22 -41.24
C LEU A 13 -3.97 -20.91 -40.64
N SER A 14 -4.81 -19.90 -40.64
CA SER A 14 -4.62 -18.70 -39.81
C SER A 14 -4.75 -19.09 -38.34
N LEU A 15 -3.61 -19.27 -37.68
CA LEU A 15 -3.52 -19.35 -36.23
C LEU A 15 -3.95 -18.00 -35.67
N ILE A 16 -5.25 -17.84 -35.40
CA ILE A 16 -5.75 -16.75 -34.59
C ILE A 16 -5.24 -17.03 -33.18
N SER A 17 -4.09 -16.47 -32.86
CA SER A 17 -3.60 -16.43 -31.49
C SER A 17 -4.61 -15.59 -30.69
N LEU A 18 -5.48 -16.26 -29.93
CA LEU A 18 -6.29 -15.62 -28.90
C LEU A 18 -5.33 -15.18 -27.81
N SER A 19 -4.75 -14.00 -27.97
CA SER A 19 -4.07 -13.30 -26.90
C SER A 19 -5.09 -13.09 -25.79
N LYS A 20 -5.04 -13.93 -24.76
CA LYS A 20 -5.77 -13.66 -23.53
C LYS A 20 -5.25 -12.32 -23.03
N SER A 21 -6.03 -11.25 -23.16
CA SER A 21 -5.71 -9.96 -22.59
C SER A 21 -5.44 -10.20 -21.09
N GLN A 22 -4.20 -10.09 -20.69
CA GLN A 22 -3.84 -10.19 -19.28
C GLN A 22 -4.47 -8.98 -18.60
N LYS A 23 -5.41 -9.24 -17.68
CA LYS A 23 -6.14 -8.19 -16.97
C LYS A 23 -5.12 -7.33 -16.24
N HIS A 24 -5.07 -6.05 -16.55
CA HIS A 24 -4.23 -5.08 -15.85
C HIS A 24 -4.69 -4.98 -14.39
N VAL A 25 -3.76 -5.14 -13.47
CA VAL A 25 -3.96 -4.92 -12.03
C VAL A 25 -3.30 -3.58 -11.73
N PRO A 26 -4.06 -2.53 -11.39
CA PRO A 26 -3.47 -1.22 -11.13
C PRO A 26 -2.58 -1.26 -9.90
N LYS A 27 -1.41 -0.62 -9.98
CA LYS A 27 -0.55 -0.37 -8.84
C LYS A 27 -0.94 0.97 -8.22
N ILE A 28 -1.36 0.95 -6.95
CA ILE A 28 -1.76 2.15 -6.20
C ILE A 28 -0.79 2.35 -5.06
N GLN A 29 -0.03 3.46 -5.09
CA GLN A 29 0.84 3.88 -4.00
C GLN A 29 0.20 5.05 -3.27
N VAL A 30 0.20 4.99 -1.94
CA VAL A 30 -0.38 6.04 -1.11
C VAL A 30 0.66 6.49 -0.07
N TYR A 31 1.10 7.74 -0.16
CA TYR A 31 1.96 8.35 0.86
C TYR A 31 1.08 8.78 2.02
N ILE A 32 1.42 8.33 3.21
CA ILE A 32 0.65 8.52 4.45
C ILE A 32 1.56 8.95 5.60
N GLU A 33 0.95 9.52 6.63
CA GLU A 33 1.53 9.82 7.93
C GLU A 33 0.61 9.33 9.04
N SER A 34 1.18 8.74 10.07
CA SER A 34 0.44 8.07 11.14
C SER A 34 -0.39 8.99 12.07
N LEU A 35 -0.13 10.30 12.09
CA LEU A 35 -0.91 11.27 12.89
C LEU A 35 -1.62 12.33 12.02
N CYS A 36 -1.55 12.19 10.69
CA CYS A 36 -2.25 13.07 9.77
C CYS A 36 -3.76 12.75 9.77
N PRO A 37 -4.66 13.70 10.13
CA PRO A 37 -6.10 13.43 10.20
C PRO A 37 -6.72 12.94 8.88
N ASP A 38 -6.23 13.45 7.74
CA ASP A 38 -6.73 13.04 6.42
C ASP A 38 -6.24 11.63 6.05
N CYS A 39 -5.02 11.25 6.46
CA CYS A 39 -4.51 9.90 6.30
C CYS A 39 -5.29 8.89 7.16
N VAL A 40 -5.53 9.23 8.44
CA VAL A 40 -6.40 8.46 9.35
C VAL A 40 -7.79 8.27 8.72
N ASN A 41 -8.38 9.35 8.18
CA ASN A 41 -9.70 9.29 7.54
C ASN A 41 -9.69 8.38 6.30
N PHE A 42 -8.67 8.44 5.45
CA PHE A 42 -8.52 7.54 4.31
C PHE A 42 -8.42 6.06 4.74
N ILE A 43 -7.51 5.76 5.68
CA ILE A 43 -7.28 4.40 6.18
C ILE A 43 -8.53 3.83 6.85
N THR A 44 -9.19 4.61 7.71
CA THR A 44 -10.32 4.14 8.52
C THR A 44 -11.66 4.12 7.80
N ARG A 45 -11.73 4.66 6.58
CA ARG A 45 -12.96 4.66 5.76
C ARG A 45 -12.76 3.99 4.41
N SER A 46 -12.12 4.68 3.46
CA SER A 46 -12.01 4.19 2.09
C SER A 46 -11.21 2.89 2.01
N PHE A 47 -10.04 2.86 2.63
CA PHE A 47 -9.17 1.68 2.64
C PHE A 47 -9.75 0.54 3.49
N LYS A 48 -10.37 0.85 4.64
CA LYS A 48 -11.11 -0.13 5.45
C LYS A 48 -12.18 -0.83 4.63
N ASN A 49 -13.05 -0.07 3.95
CA ASN A 49 -14.11 -0.63 3.12
C ASN A 49 -13.55 -1.56 2.03
N TYR A 50 -12.41 -1.20 1.45
CA TYR A 50 -11.72 -2.06 0.49
C TYR A 50 -11.27 -3.38 1.14
N ILE A 51 -10.61 -3.34 2.30
CA ILE A 51 -10.13 -4.56 2.99
C ILE A 51 -11.31 -5.47 3.37
N GLU A 52 -12.38 -4.90 3.91
CA GLU A 52 -13.52 -5.67 4.43
C GLU A 52 -14.42 -6.26 3.33
N GLN A 53 -14.54 -5.58 2.18
CA GLN A 53 -15.49 -5.97 1.14
C GLN A 53 -14.86 -6.72 -0.03
N VAL A 54 -13.55 -6.64 -0.20
CA VAL A 54 -12.86 -7.33 -1.28
C VAL A 54 -12.63 -8.79 -0.92
N SER A 55 -13.55 -9.65 -1.35
CA SER A 55 -13.43 -11.10 -1.20
C SER A 55 -12.38 -11.74 -2.13
N LYS A 56 -11.86 -11.00 -3.10
CA LYS A 56 -10.90 -11.50 -4.09
C LYS A 56 -9.58 -10.72 -4.02
N PRO A 57 -8.48 -11.32 -3.54
CA PRO A 57 -7.17 -10.69 -3.63
C PRO A 57 -6.80 -10.42 -5.10
N GLY A 58 -6.13 -9.30 -5.36
CA GLY A 58 -5.59 -8.99 -6.69
C GLY A 58 -6.46 -8.06 -7.55
N LEU A 59 -7.40 -7.31 -6.98
CA LEU A 59 -8.06 -6.19 -7.68
C LEU A 59 -7.11 -5.03 -7.94
N ALA A 60 -6.23 -4.74 -6.98
CA ALA A 60 -5.16 -3.76 -7.09
C ALA A 60 -3.92 -4.24 -6.32
N ASP A 61 -2.76 -3.75 -6.74
CA ASP A 61 -1.51 -3.85 -5.98
C ASP A 61 -1.33 -2.55 -5.18
N ILE A 62 -1.78 -2.56 -3.91
CA ILE A 62 -1.75 -1.38 -3.07
C ILE A 62 -0.46 -1.35 -2.25
N GLU A 63 0.17 -0.20 -2.15
CA GLU A 63 1.35 0.05 -1.35
C GLU A 63 1.15 1.30 -0.49
N LEU A 64 0.98 1.10 0.82
CA LEU A 64 1.03 2.19 1.78
C LEU A 64 2.49 2.55 2.04
N ILE A 65 2.82 3.84 2.03
CA ILE A 65 4.18 4.35 2.22
C ILE A 65 4.15 5.32 3.41
N PRO A 66 4.40 4.84 4.64
CA PRO A 66 4.36 5.63 5.86
C PRO A 66 5.64 6.47 6.02
N PHE A 67 5.65 7.65 5.41
CA PHE A 67 6.69 8.65 5.52
C PHE A 67 6.13 10.06 5.35
N GLY A 68 5.26 10.25 4.36
CA GLY A 68 4.53 11.49 4.11
C GLY A 68 5.43 12.71 3.94
N ASN A 69 5.07 13.80 4.64
CA ASN A 69 5.81 15.08 4.60
C ASN A 69 7.06 15.10 5.49
N ALA A 70 7.48 13.97 6.04
CA ALA A 70 8.71 13.90 6.84
C ALA A 70 9.93 14.25 5.99
N ASN A 71 10.97 14.73 6.68
CA ASN A 71 12.29 14.94 6.08
C ASN A 71 13.28 13.96 6.70
N GLU A 72 14.32 13.63 5.96
CA GLU A 72 15.41 12.81 6.46
C GLU A 72 16.78 13.45 6.25
N THR A 73 17.70 13.17 7.17
CA THR A 73 19.09 13.58 7.08
C THR A 73 19.99 12.44 7.52
N TYR A 74 21.04 12.16 6.80
CA TYR A 74 22.01 11.17 7.20
C TYR A 74 23.03 11.77 8.20
N ASN A 75 23.06 11.24 9.40
CA ASN A 75 24.02 11.63 10.43
C ASN A 75 25.31 10.80 10.27
N THR A 76 26.40 11.45 9.84
CA THR A 76 27.68 10.78 9.60
C THR A 76 28.40 10.36 10.89
N GLU A 77 28.06 10.94 12.03
CA GLU A 77 28.67 10.61 13.31
C GLU A 77 28.07 9.30 13.89
N THR A 78 26.74 9.14 13.74
CA THR A 78 26.02 7.96 14.23
C THR A 78 25.88 6.86 13.18
N GLY A 79 26.08 7.19 11.90
CA GLY A 79 25.85 6.29 10.77
C GLY A 79 24.38 5.96 10.53
N LYS A 80 23.45 6.81 10.97
CA LYS A 80 22.00 6.59 10.89
C LYS A 80 21.27 7.72 10.18
N TRP A 81 20.09 7.41 9.67
CA TRP A 81 19.14 8.40 9.21
C TRP A 81 18.37 8.98 10.38
N GLU A 82 18.25 10.29 10.41
CA GLU A 82 17.42 11.06 11.34
C GLU A 82 16.19 11.58 10.60
N PHE A 83 15.02 11.41 11.22
CA PHE A 83 13.74 11.76 10.61
C PHE A 83 13.12 12.93 11.36
N GLN A 84 12.55 13.88 10.62
CA GLN A 84 11.84 15.02 11.15
C GLN A 84 10.43 15.04 10.57
N CYS A 85 9.42 14.86 11.41
CA CYS A 85 8.02 14.73 11.05
C CYS A 85 7.20 15.98 11.43
N GLN A 86 6.04 16.18 10.77
CA GLN A 86 5.19 17.35 10.99
C GLN A 86 4.61 17.39 12.42
N HIS A 87 4.19 16.22 12.94
CA HIS A 87 3.66 16.07 14.29
C HIS A 87 4.73 15.54 15.27
N LYS A 88 6.00 15.92 15.03
CA LYS A 88 7.17 15.64 15.87
C LYS A 88 7.56 14.17 15.90
N GLU A 89 8.31 13.81 16.96
CA GLU A 89 8.93 12.49 17.13
C GLU A 89 7.90 11.35 17.21
N ASN A 90 6.71 11.64 17.75
CA ASN A 90 5.67 10.64 17.89
C ASN A 90 5.13 10.16 16.54
N GLU A 91 4.97 11.06 15.57
CA GLU A 91 4.60 10.70 14.20
C GLU A 91 5.70 9.88 13.51
N CYS A 92 6.97 10.31 13.65
CA CYS A 92 8.08 9.54 13.12
C CYS A 92 8.11 8.12 13.71
N TYR A 93 7.77 7.98 14.99
CA TYR A 93 7.70 6.68 15.66
C TYR A 93 6.54 5.83 15.12
N GLY A 94 5.36 6.42 14.93
CA GLY A 94 4.22 5.74 14.32
C GLY A 94 4.51 5.28 12.89
N ASN A 95 5.06 6.15 12.06
CA ASN A 95 5.49 5.80 10.69
C ASN A 95 6.49 4.64 10.69
N LEU A 96 7.42 4.60 11.64
CA LEU A 96 8.39 3.52 11.77
C LEU A 96 7.72 2.21 12.21
N ILE A 97 6.75 2.24 13.11
CA ILE A 97 5.96 1.06 13.50
C ILE A 97 5.23 0.50 12.29
N GLU A 98 4.53 1.33 11.52
CA GLU A 98 3.83 0.89 10.30
C GLU A 98 4.80 0.33 9.26
N THR A 99 5.95 0.97 9.08
CA THR A 99 7.03 0.47 8.23
C THR A 99 7.48 -0.92 8.69
N CYS A 100 7.71 -1.12 9.99
CA CYS A 100 8.10 -2.40 10.55
C CYS A 100 7.01 -3.47 10.38
N LEU A 101 5.74 -3.12 10.53
CA LEU A 101 4.61 -4.03 10.23
C LEU A 101 4.63 -4.49 8.77
N ILE A 102 4.84 -3.56 7.83
CA ILE A 102 4.92 -3.86 6.39
C ILE A 102 6.11 -4.78 6.08
N GLN A 103 7.26 -4.52 6.68
CA GLN A 103 8.47 -5.30 6.43
C GLN A 103 8.41 -6.71 7.05
N THR A 104 7.81 -6.82 8.23
CA THR A 104 7.71 -8.09 8.96
C THR A 104 6.66 -9.02 8.35
N TYR A 105 5.45 -8.51 8.11
CA TYR A 105 4.32 -9.34 7.67
C TYR A 105 4.07 -9.29 6.16
N GLY A 106 4.71 -8.39 5.45
CA GLY A 106 4.40 -8.07 4.05
C GLY A 106 3.17 -7.17 3.93
N ARG A 107 3.03 -6.50 2.79
CA ARG A 107 2.02 -5.45 2.57
C ARG A 107 0.60 -5.91 2.92
N ILE A 108 0.13 -7.01 2.35
CA ILE A 108 -1.26 -7.47 2.51
C ILE A 108 -1.56 -7.85 3.96
N ASN A 109 -0.64 -8.56 4.64
CA ASN A 109 -0.86 -9.02 6.01
C ASN A 109 -0.66 -7.92 7.05
N SER A 110 -0.11 -6.77 6.68
CA SER A 110 0.01 -5.59 7.55
C SER A 110 -1.20 -4.67 7.52
N TYR A 111 -2.07 -4.77 6.51
CA TYR A 111 -3.20 -3.83 6.34
C TYR A 111 -4.13 -3.78 7.54
N ASP A 112 -4.56 -4.94 8.06
CA ASP A 112 -5.45 -5.01 9.23
C ASP A 112 -4.80 -4.42 10.48
N LYS A 113 -3.48 -4.56 10.62
CA LYS A 113 -2.71 -4.04 11.75
C LYS A 113 -2.57 -2.52 11.67
N ILE A 114 -2.25 -1.99 10.49
CA ILE A 114 -2.19 -0.54 10.23
C ILE A 114 -3.59 0.08 10.42
N LEU A 115 -4.63 -0.55 9.85
CA LEU A 115 -6.00 -0.12 10.06
C LEU A 115 -6.37 -0.08 11.54
N CYS A 116 -5.97 -1.10 12.33
CA CYS A 116 -6.20 -1.12 13.75
C CYS A 116 -5.49 0.04 14.46
N ILE A 117 -4.21 0.30 14.17
CA ILE A 117 -3.44 1.40 14.76
C ILE A 117 -4.13 2.73 14.46
N GLU A 118 -4.37 3.03 13.20
CA GLU A 118 -4.99 4.28 12.75
C GLU A 118 -6.41 4.48 13.30
N SER A 119 -7.14 3.39 13.56
CA SER A 119 -8.48 3.45 14.15
C SER A 119 -8.48 3.74 15.65
N ASN A 120 -7.41 3.41 16.36
CA ASN A 120 -7.40 3.42 17.82
C ASN A 120 -6.36 4.36 18.43
N ILE A 121 -5.45 4.92 17.66
CA ILE A 121 -4.36 5.76 18.21
C ILE A 121 -4.86 6.94 19.05
N ALA A 122 -5.93 7.59 18.64
CA ALA A 122 -6.52 8.70 19.38
C ALA A 122 -7.14 8.25 20.74
N GLU A 123 -7.72 7.05 20.79
CA GLU A 123 -8.30 6.48 22.02
C GLU A 123 -7.21 6.19 23.06
N PHE A 124 -6.03 5.78 22.62
CA PHE A 124 -4.88 5.54 23.50
C PHE A 124 -4.03 6.79 23.75
N GLY A 125 -4.50 7.99 23.36
CA GLY A 125 -3.81 9.27 23.60
C GLY A 125 -2.49 9.38 22.84
N GLU A 126 -2.46 8.87 21.63
CA GLU A 126 -1.30 8.81 20.74
C GLU A 126 -0.12 7.97 21.30
N ASP A 127 -0.40 7.02 22.19
CA ASP A 127 0.56 6.06 22.70
C ASP A 127 0.65 4.86 21.73
N PHE A 128 1.62 4.89 20.85
CA PHE A 128 1.82 3.86 19.83
C PHE A 128 2.18 2.50 20.41
N ASP A 129 2.89 2.44 21.54
CA ASP A 129 3.23 1.17 22.18
C ASP A 129 1.97 0.45 22.66
N LYS A 130 1.10 1.16 23.39
CA LYS A 130 -0.20 0.61 23.84
C LYS A 130 -1.11 0.25 22.68
N THR A 131 -1.15 1.10 21.65
CA THR A 131 -1.97 0.85 20.47
C THR A 131 -1.49 -0.39 19.73
N LEU A 132 -0.16 -0.57 19.59
CA LEU A 132 0.46 -1.75 18.99
C LEU A 132 0.12 -3.03 19.79
N GLU A 133 0.27 -2.98 21.13
CA GLU A 133 -0.09 -4.09 22.02
C GLU A 133 -1.55 -4.51 21.81
N TYR A 134 -2.47 -3.55 21.81
CA TYR A 134 -3.89 -3.78 21.56
C TYR A 134 -4.12 -4.42 20.16
N CYS A 135 -3.51 -3.85 19.12
CA CYS A 135 -3.71 -4.27 17.73
C CYS A 135 -3.07 -5.63 17.41
N LEU A 136 -2.10 -6.05 18.19
CA LEU A 136 -1.51 -7.40 18.13
C LEU A 136 -2.12 -8.37 19.16
N ASN A 137 -3.31 -8.05 19.72
CA ASN A 137 -4.02 -8.88 20.71
C ASN A 137 -3.18 -9.24 21.94
N ASN A 138 -2.27 -8.37 22.34
CA ASN A 138 -1.30 -8.58 23.42
C ASN A 138 -0.42 -9.84 23.24
N ASP A 139 -0.19 -10.25 21.99
CA ASP A 139 0.71 -11.35 21.66
C ASP A 139 2.18 -10.91 21.88
N PRO A 140 2.87 -11.44 22.90
CA PRO A 140 4.18 -10.96 23.28
C PRO A 140 5.26 -11.23 22.21
N ASP A 141 5.11 -12.29 21.44
CA ASP A 141 6.07 -12.65 20.40
C ASP A 141 5.98 -11.68 19.22
N GLN A 142 4.76 -11.38 18.77
CA GLN A 142 4.53 -10.39 17.70
C GLN A 142 4.93 -8.98 18.13
N ILE A 143 4.58 -8.56 19.35
CA ILE A 143 4.99 -7.27 19.92
C ILE A 143 6.50 -7.15 19.98
N GLN A 144 7.19 -8.19 20.46
CA GLN A 144 8.65 -8.20 20.52
C GLN A 144 9.27 -8.14 19.12
N GLU A 145 8.71 -8.82 18.14
CA GLU A 145 9.19 -8.81 16.76
C GLU A 145 9.16 -7.40 16.16
N ILE A 146 8.04 -6.67 16.31
CA ILE A 146 7.92 -5.29 15.83
C ILE A 146 8.85 -4.36 16.62
N ASN A 147 8.91 -4.48 17.95
CA ASN A 147 9.80 -3.69 18.79
C ASN A 147 11.29 -3.92 18.45
N ASN A 148 11.67 -5.14 18.08
CA ASN A 148 13.03 -5.43 17.62
C ASN A 148 13.32 -4.75 16.29
N CYS A 149 12.36 -4.73 15.34
CA CYS A 149 12.52 -3.99 14.10
C CYS A 149 12.69 -2.50 14.37
N VAL A 150 11.78 -1.89 15.12
CA VAL A 150 11.78 -0.44 15.44
C VAL A 150 13.08 0.01 16.07
N LYS A 151 13.66 -0.78 16.98
CA LYS A 151 14.89 -0.45 17.72
C LYS A 151 16.18 -0.80 16.96
N SER A 152 16.08 -1.48 15.83
CA SER A 152 17.24 -1.96 15.07
C SER A 152 17.75 -0.94 14.05
N ASP A 153 19.00 -1.15 13.64
CA ASP A 153 19.55 -0.42 12.48
C ASP A 153 18.79 -0.74 11.19
N MET A 154 18.20 -1.95 11.10
CA MET A 154 17.37 -2.32 9.96
C MET A 154 16.05 -1.55 9.91
N GLY A 155 15.41 -1.29 11.05
CA GLY A 155 14.23 -0.42 11.11
C GLY A 155 14.54 0.98 10.59
N ASN A 156 15.68 1.55 10.97
CA ASN A 156 16.15 2.83 10.45
C ASN A 156 16.36 2.79 8.92
N ILE A 157 16.96 1.73 8.40
CA ILE A 157 17.12 1.53 6.94
C ILE A 157 15.77 1.36 6.25
N TYR A 158 14.84 0.62 6.83
CA TYR A 158 13.51 0.44 6.26
C TYR A 158 12.73 1.76 6.19
N GLN A 159 12.82 2.61 7.21
CA GLN A 159 12.21 3.94 7.18
C GLN A 159 12.84 4.83 6.10
N HIS A 160 14.17 4.78 5.93
CA HIS A 160 14.85 5.43 4.81
C HIS A 160 14.34 4.91 3.45
N GLN A 161 14.08 3.62 3.32
CA GLN A 161 13.49 3.07 2.08
C GLN A 161 12.08 3.62 1.81
N MET A 162 11.28 3.91 2.85
CA MET A 162 10.00 4.59 2.67
C MET A 162 10.20 6.03 2.21
N ALA A 163 11.19 6.75 2.76
CA ALA A 163 11.58 8.07 2.27
C ALA A 163 11.95 8.04 0.77
N GLN A 164 12.76 7.07 0.35
CA GLN A 164 13.16 6.91 -1.04
C GLN A 164 11.99 6.58 -2.00
N LYS A 165 10.93 5.94 -1.50
CA LYS A 165 9.72 5.66 -2.27
C LYS A 165 8.77 6.86 -2.33
N THR A 166 8.90 7.78 -1.39
CA THR A 166 8.11 9.00 -1.32
C THR A 166 8.69 10.01 -2.29
N GLY A 167 7.97 10.27 -3.38
CA GLY A 167 8.36 11.27 -4.37
C GLY A 167 7.88 12.67 -4.01
N GLU A 168 8.05 13.61 -4.93
CA GLU A 168 7.50 14.95 -4.77
C GLU A 168 5.98 14.92 -4.65
N HIS A 169 5.45 15.63 -3.66
CA HIS A 169 4.02 15.74 -3.37
C HIS A 169 3.76 17.05 -2.64
N LEU A 170 2.50 17.46 -2.55
CA LEU A 170 2.12 18.75 -1.96
C LEU A 170 1.41 18.59 -0.61
N TYR A 171 0.84 17.42 -0.34
CA TYR A 171 0.07 17.08 0.86
C TYR A 171 0.01 15.56 1.01
N VAL A 172 -0.58 15.08 2.10
CA VAL A 172 -0.91 13.67 2.30
C VAL A 172 -2.37 13.53 2.79
N PRO A 173 -3.06 12.42 2.47
CA PRO A 173 -2.59 11.29 1.66
C PRO A 173 -2.40 11.71 0.19
N TRP A 174 -1.33 11.23 -0.44
CA TRP A 174 -1.02 11.45 -1.85
C TRP A 174 -1.09 10.13 -2.60
N VAL A 175 -1.91 10.08 -3.66
CA VAL A 175 -2.18 8.84 -4.38
C VAL A 175 -1.52 8.84 -5.75
N ILE A 176 -0.83 7.76 -6.07
CA ILE A 176 -0.22 7.50 -7.37
C ILE A 176 -0.79 6.21 -7.92
N VAL A 177 -1.35 6.26 -9.13
CA VAL A 177 -1.87 5.10 -9.85
C VAL A 177 -0.99 4.83 -11.06
N ASP A 178 -0.42 3.62 -11.12
CA ASP A 178 0.49 3.20 -12.22
C ASP A 178 1.63 4.20 -12.51
N GLY A 179 2.15 4.81 -11.45
CA GLY A 179 3.26 5.76 -11.52
C GLY A 179 2.86 7.21 -11.86
N VAL A 180 1.56 7.50 -11.94
CA VAL A 180 1.04 8.84 -12.24
C VAL A 180 0.14 9.33 -11.11
N HIS A 181 0.35 10.59 -10.68
CA HIS A 181 -0.61 11.28 -9.83
C HIS A 181 -1.65 11.96 -10.72
N ASP A 182 -2.93 11.73 -10.41
CA ASP A 182 -4.08 12.38 -11.04
C ASP A 182 -5.08 12.78 -9.95
N GLU A 183 -5.39 14.07 -9.85
CA GLU A 183 -6.24 14.64 -8.80
C GLU A 183 -7.65 14.02 -8.79
N ILE A 184 -8.20 13.67 -9.96
CA ILE A 184 -9.53 13.08 -10.06
C ILE A 184 -9.50 11.64 -9.55
N ALA A 185 -8.49 10.87 -9.95
CA ALA A 185 -8.31 9.50 -9.46
C ALA A 185 -8.06 9.49 -7.94
N GLU A 186 -7.25 10.41 -7.43
CA GLU A 186 -7.00 10.57 -6.00
C GLU A 186 -8.29 10.87 -5.22
N GLU A 187 -9.08 11.87 -5.66
CA GLU A 187 -10.36 12.23 -5.01
C GLU A 187 -11.31 11.01 -4.96
N GLN A 188 -11.41 10.27 -6.05
CA GLN A 188 -12.23 9.06 -6.11
C GLN A 188 -11.73 7.97 -5.16
N ILE A 189 -10.41 7.72 -5.12
CA ILE A 189 -9.78 6.72 -4.26
C ILE A 189 -9.93 7.09 -2.79
N ILE A 190 -9.69 8.35 -2.42
CA ILE A 190 -9.86 8.83 -1.05
C ILE A 190 -11.31 8.71 -0.60
N LYS A 191 -12.25 8.97 -1.49
CA LYS A 191 -13.67 8.83 -1.22
C LYS A 191 -14.10 7.37 -1.09
N SER A 192 -13.73 6.53 -2.05
CA SER A 192 -14.06 5.09 -2.07
C SER A 192 -13.14 4.33 -3.02
N LEU A 193 -12.10 3.72 -2.47
CA LEU A 193 -11.16 2.89 -3.25
C LEU A 193 -11.86 1.72 -3.94
N ILE A 194 -12.83 1.10 -3.26
CA ILE A 194 -13.57 -0.01 -3.86
C ILE A 194 -14.41 0.44 -5.06
N ASP A 195 -15.08 1.59 -4.98
CA ASP A 195 -15.87 2.11 -6.10
C ASP A 195 -14.98 2.49 -7.28
N TYR A 196 -13.84 3.13 -7.04
CA TYR A 196 -12.84 3.43 -8.07
C TYR A 196 -12.40 2.17 -8.82
N LEU A 197 -12.07 1.10 -8.10
CA LEU A 197 -11.63 -0.17 -8.69
C LEU A 197 -12.76 -0.91 -9.43
N CYS A 198 -14.01 -0.68 -9.05
CA CYS A 198 -15.19 -1.40 -9.52
C CYS A 198 -16.04 -0.59 -10.53
N GLU A 199 -15.65 0.64 -10.85
CA GLU A 199 -16.44 1.55 -11.71
C GLU A 199 -16.82 0.92 -13.04
N ASN A 200 -15.96 0.08 -13.59
CA ASN A 200 -16.21 -0.58 -14.88
C ASN A 200 -16.74 -2.02 -14.78
N ASP A 201 -16.81 -2.61 -13.59
CA ASP A 201 -17.26 -4.00 -13.42
C ASP A 201 -17.52 -4.36 -11.94
N ARG A 202 -18.73 -4.11 -11.48
CA ARG A 202 -19.16 -4.42 -10.10
C ARG A 202 -19.07 -5.91 -9.75
N SER A 203 -19.18 -6.81 -10.72
CA SER A 203 -19.06 -8.26 -10.48
C SER A 203 -17.63 -8.69 -10.05
N LYS A 204 -16.65 -7.81 -10.22
CA LYS A 204 -15.28 -8.05 -9.77
C LYS A 204 -15.11 -7.88 -8.28
N CYS A 205 -15.94 -7.07 -7.65
CA CYS A 205 -15.77 -6.55 -6.31
C CYS A 205 -16.70 -7.22 -5.30
N TYR A 206 -17.91 -7.52 -5.71
CA TYR A 206 -18.90 -8.10 -4.83
C TYR A 206 -19.19 -9.53 -5.28
N SER A 207 -19.09 -10.49 -4.35
CA SER A 207 -19.65 -11.83 -4.55
C SER A 207 -21.17 -11.72 -4.44
N GLU A 208 -21.91 -12.21 -5.45
CA GLU A 208 -23.34 -12.45 -5.31
C GLU A 208 -23.65 -13.46 -4.19
#